data_aba32df49d4eed3c814e4d8d034474e0
#
_entry.id   aba32df49d4eed3c814e4d8d034474e0
#
_cell.length_a   1.000
_cell.length_b   1.000
_cell.length_c   1.000
_cell.angle_alpha   90.00
_cell.angle_beta   90.00
_cell.angle_gamma   90.00
#
_symmetry.space_group_name_H-M   'P 1'
#
loop_
_entity.id
_entity.type
_entity.pdbx_description
1 polymer ?
#
loop_
_entity_poly.entity_id
_entity_poly.type
_entity_poly.pdbx_seq_one_letter_code
_entity_poly.pdbx_strand_id
1 'polypeptide(L)'
;MVKKKQSQETETAIVVDEDEIADTPEEDQTFKDLSAKLVKLCKDRDVIGYIIRNKTSATIDLEKPEKLAEYAIFSSQVLESSQEISDQFKLGDVENVLIEGKDSQTLCMNIEGNKISIFMEKTADHVDILKQFSP
;
A
#
# COMPACT_ATOMS: atom_id res chain seq x y z
N MET A 1 1.25 25.54 5.02
CA MET A 1 0.93 25.13 4.95
C MET A 1 0.74 24.64 4.79
N VAL A 2 0.65 24.38 4.72
CA VAL A 2 0.22 23.85 4.57
C VAL A 2 0.09 23.28 4.43
N LYS A 3 0.15 23.22 4.42
CA LYS A 3 -0.12 22.63 4.29
C LYS A 3 -0.34 21.98 4.28
N LYS A 4 -0.27 21.81 4.41
CA LYS A 4 -0.68 21.05 4.37
C LYS A 4 -1.23 20.84 4.19
N LYS A 5 -1.46 21.09 4.15
CA LYS A 5 -2.12 20.63 3.95
C LYS A 5 -2.43 20.21 3.47
N GLN A 6 -2.35 20.27 3.35
CA GLN A 6 -2.62 19.68 2.75
C GLN A 6 -2.78 18.66 2.71
N SER A 7 -2.54 18.57 3.24
CA SER A 7 -2.42 17.25 3.24
C SER A 7 -3.60 16.50 2.91
N GLN A 8 -4.54 16.74 3.29
CA GLN A 8 -5.55 15.97 2.94
C GLN A 8 -5.80 15.96 1.54
N GLU A 9 -5.31 16.87 0.86
CA GLU A 9 -5.52 16.81 -0.48
C GLU A 9 -4.65 15.85 -1.14
N THR A 10 -3.58 15.45 -0.55
CA THR A 10 -2.81 14.41 -1.14
C THR A 10 -3.47 13.10 -0.93
N GLU A 11 -4.38 13.03 -0.03
CA GLU A 11 -5.02 11.80 0.24
C GLU A 11 -6.22 11.66 -0.65
N THR A 12 -6.26 10.63 -1.44
CA THR A 12 -7.33 10.37 -2.36
C THR A 12 -7.99 9.08 -1.99
N ALA A 13 -9.27 9.15 -1.69
CA ALA A 13 -10.04 7.96 -1.41
C ALA A 13 -10.90 7.67 -2.63
N ILE A 14 -10.69 6.52 -3.21
CA ILE A 14 -11.44 6.11 -4.38
C ILE A 14 -12.34 4.98 -4.00
N VAL A 15 -13.63 5.16 -4.19
CA VAL A 15 -14.57 4.10 -3.92
C VAL A 15 -14.89 3.42 -5.23
N VAL A 16 -14.64 2.11 -5.29
CA VAL A 16 -14.81 1.36 -6.48
C VAL A 16 -16.13 0.64 -6.42
N ASP A 17 -17.06 1.06 -7.18
CA ASP A 17 -18.30 0.38 -7.35
C ASP A 17 -18.94 -0.03 -6.07
N GLU A 18 -19.62 0.87 -5.53
CA GLU A 18 -20.09 0.70 -4.22
C GLU A 18 -21.39 0.05 -4.10
N ASP A 19 -22.14 -0.03 -5.13
CA ASP A 19 -23.52 -0.33 -4.91
C ASP A 19 -23.75 -1.75 -4.54
N GLU A 20 -23.09 -2.67 -5.18
CA GLU A 20 -23.42 -3.98 -4.89
C GLU A 20 -22.52 -4.62 -3.95
N ILE A 21 -21.56 -3.95 -3.52
CA ILE A 21 -20.61 -4.59 -2.68
C ILE A 21 -21.10 -4.63 -1.29
N ALA A 22 -21.26 -5.81 -0.82
CA ALA A 22 -21.60 -5.96 0.56
C ALA A 22 -20.33 -6.21 1.30
N ASP A 23 -19.62 -5.18 1.64
CA ASP A 23 -18.47 -5.36 2.48
C ASP A 23 -18.90 -5.93 3.77
N THR A 24 -18.27 -6.98 4.21
CA THR A 24 -18.54 -7.45 5.55
C THR A 24 -17.96 -6.43 6.51
N PRO A 25 -18.52 -6.30 7.69
CA PRO A 25 -17.95 -5.41 8.68
C PRO A 25 -16.50 -5.73 8.99
N GLU A 26 -16.14 -7.00 8.91
CA GLU A 26 -14.77 -7.40 9.19
C GLU A 26 -13.80 -6.90 8.15
N GLU A 27 -14.18 -7.00 6.88
CA GLU A 27 -13.30 -6.51 5.81
C GLU A 27 -13.12 -5.00 5.91
N ASP A 28 -14.21 -4.30 6.19
CA ASP A 28 -14.15 -2.87 6.33
C ASP A 28 -13.27 -2.47 7.51
N GLN A 29 -13.38 -3.20 8.62
CA GLN A 29 -12.59 -2.90 9.80
C GLN A 29 -11.11 -3.16 9.55
N THR A 30 -10.78 -4.23 8.84
CA THR A 30 -9.40 -4.53 8.52
C THR A 30 -8.79 -3.42 7.66
N PHE A 31 -9.54 -2.98 6.67
CA PHE A 31 -9.07 -1.89 5.82
C PHE A 31 -8.81 -0.63 6.66
N LYS A 32 -9.72 -0.31 7.55
CA LYS A 32 -9.57 0.87 8.39
C LYS A 32 -8.39 0.75 9.34
N ASP A 33 -8.20 -0.42 9.91
CA ASP A 33 -7.08 -0.63 10.84
C ASP A 33 -5.76 -0.51 10.11
N LEU A 34 -5.67 -1.10 8.93
CA LEU A 34 -4.45 -1.01 8.13
C LEU A 34 -4.19 0.41 7.68
N SER A 35 -5.25 1.12 7.28
CA SER A 35 -5.12 2.51 6.88
C SER A 35 -4.59 3.36 8.02
N ALA A 36 -5.08 3.12 9.22
CA ALA A 36 -4.62 3.86 10.39
C ALA A 36 -3.14 3.63 10.66
N LYS A 37 -2.69 2.39 10.51
CA LYS A 37 -1.27 2.07 10.65
C LYS A 37 -0.44 2.80 9.62
N LEU A 38 -0.94 2.86 8.38
CA LEU A 38 -0.22 3.52 7.30
C LEU A 38 -0.12 5.02 7.53
N VAL A 39 -1.19 5.63 8.02
CA VAL A 39 -1.16 7.05 8.33
C VAL A 39 -0.11 7.34 9.38
N LYS A 40 -0.03 6.51 10.42
CA LYS A 40 0.99 6.69 11.44
C LYS A 40 2.39 6.49 10.88
N LEU A 41 2.54 5.51 9.99
CA LEU A 41 3.83 5.21 9.40
C LEU A 41 4.34 6.39 8.58
N CYS A 42 3.45 7.11 7.92
CA CYS A 42 3.84 8.23 7.08
C CYS A 42 4.38 9.41 7.88
N LYS A 43 4.30 9.37 9.20
CA LYS A 43 4.95 10.38 10.02
C LYS A 43 6.45 10.17 10.07
N ASP A 44 6.91 8.98 9.71
CA ASP A 44 8.33 8.71 9.60
C ASP A 44 8.82 9.35 8.30
N ARG A 45 9.84 10.19 8.40
CA ARG A 45 10.31 10.92 7.21
C ARG A 45 10.92 10.00 6.16
N ASP A 46 11.23 8.77 6.51
CA ASP A 46 11.76 7.81 5.55
C ASP A 46 10.66 7.18 4.70
N VAL A 47 9.40 7.43 5.01
CA VAL A 47 8.29 6.90 4.24
C VAL A 47 7.78 7.97 3.29
N ILE A 48 7.81 7.66 2.00
CA ILE A 48 7.41 8.60 0.96
C ILE A 48 5.90 8.61 0.78
N GLY A 49 5.29 7.45 0.91
CA GLY A 49 3.84 7.37 0.75
C GLY A 49 3.38 5.93 0.69
N TYR A 50 2.10 5.74 0.47
CA TYR A 50 1.54 4.39 0.43
C TYR A 50 0.30 4.34 -0.45
N ILE A 51 -0.03 3.12 -0.84
CA ILE A 51 -1.28 2.80 -1.51
C ILE A 51 -1.87 1.61 -0.79
N ILE A 52 -3.14 1.68 -0.46
CA ILE A 52 -3.87 0.52 0.06
C ILE A 52 -5.16 0.41 -0.72
N ARG A 53 -5.47 -0.80 -1.17
CA ARG A 53 -6.70 -1.03 -1.93
C ARG A 53 -7.21 -2.44 -1.71
N ASN A 54 -8.51 -2.57 -1.87
CA ASN A 54 -9.16 -3.88 -1.91
C ASN A 54 -10.22 -3.81 -2.99
N LYS A 55 -11.23 -4.69 -2.93
CA LYS A 55 -12.24 -4.75 -4.00
C LYS A 55 -13.09 -3.51 -4.08
N THR A 56 -13.28 -2.81 -2.97
CA THR A 56 -14.25 -1.73 -2.91
C THR A 56 -13.65 -0.37 -2.69
N SER A 57 -12.43 -0.30 -2.16
CA SER A 57 -11.88 0.97 -1.73
C SER A 57 -10.41 1.06 -2.05
N ALA A 58 -9.94 2.27 -2.24
CA ALA A 58 -8.52 2.53 -2.41
C ALA A 58 -8.19 3.87 -1.78
N THR A 59 -7.08 3.92 -1.07
CA THR A 59 -6.57 5.16 -0.51
C THR A 59 -5.11 5.28 -0.90
N ILE A 60 -4.76 6.45 -1.39
CA ILE A 60 -3.41 6.71 -1.87
C ILE A 60 -2.93 7.99 -1.24
N ASP A 61 -1.77 7.93 -0.62
CA ASP A 61 -1.14 9.11 -0.04
C ASP A 61 0.30 9.13 -0.53
N LEU A 62 0.58 10.03 -1.44
CA LEU A 62 1.90 10.14 -2.05
C LEU A 62 2.38 11.57 -1.95
N GLU A 63 3.69 11.69 -1.76
CA GLU A 63 4.31 12.99 -1.67
C GLU A 63 4.16 13.78 -2.96
N LYS A 64 4.16 13.08 -4.09
CA LYS A 64 4.01 13.73 -5.38
C LYS A 64 2.80 13.17 -6.10
N PRO A 65 1.65 13.83 -5.98
CA PRO A 65 0.42 13.30 -6.58
C PRO A 65 0.48 13.13 -8.09
N GLU A 66 1.34 13.88 -8.77
CA GLU A 66 1.43 13.76 -10.22
C GLU A 66 1.95 12.40 -10.65
N LYS A 67 2.55 11.65 -9.73
CA LYS A 67 3.06 10.33 -10.06
C LYS A 67 2.10 9.22 -9.65
N LEU A 68 0.91 9.60 -9.27
CA LEU A 68 -0.06 8.66 -8.72
C LEU A 68 -0.34 7.50 -9.67
N ALA A 69 -0.55 7.78 -10.96
CA ALA A 69 -0.86 6.73 -11.90
C ALA A 69 0.30 5.76 -12.06
N GLU A 70 1.52 6.27 -12.09
CA GLU A 70 2.69 5.43 -12.22
C GLU A 70 2.83 4.49 -11.04
N TYR A 71 2.66 5.02 -9.83
CA TYR A 71 2.79 4.21 -8.64
C TYR A 71 1.68 3.18 -8.54
N ALA A 72 0.48 3.54 -8.97
CA ALA A 72 -0.63 2.60 -8.92
C ALA A 72 -0.39 1.41 -9.87
N ILE A 73 0.08 1.70 -11.08
CA ILE A 73 0.37 0.65 -12.05
C ILE A 73 1.51 -0.23 -11.54
N PHE A 74 2.56 0.40 -11.03
CA PHE A 74 3.70 -0.32 -10.49
C PHE A 74 3.27 -1.28 -9.39
N SER A 75 2.47 -0.78 -8.46
CA SER A 75 2.01 -1.55 -7.33
C SER A 75 1.25 -2.80 -7.77
N SER A 76 0.33 -2.62 -8.75
CA SER A 76 -0.44 -3.74 -9.26
C SER A 76 0.46 -4.77 -9.92
N GLN A 77 1.38 -4.30 -10.76
CA GLN A 77 2.22 -5.22 -11.52
C GLN A 77 3.16 -6.01 -10.63
N VAL A 78 3.68 -5.39 -9.59
CA VAL A 78 4.60 -6.08 -8.70
C VAL A 78 3.92 -7.27 -8.04
N LEU A 79 2.73 -7.07 -7.51
CA LEU A 79 2.04 -8.16 -6.83
C LEU A 79 1.59 -9.24 -7.81
N GLU A 80 1.09 -8.85 -8.97
CA GLU A 80 0.63 -9.82 -9.96
C GLU A 80 1.79 -10.65 -10.51
N SER A 81 2.87 -9.99 -10.88
CA SER A 81 4.02 -10.70 -11.43
C SER A 81 4.64 -11.62 -10.40
N SER A 82 4.69 -11.17 -9.16
CA SER A 82 5.25 -12.00 -8.09
C SER A 82 4.40 -13.24 -7.87
N GLN A 83 3.08 -13.09 -7.95
CA GLN A 83 2.21 -14.24 -7.78
C GLN A 83 2.38 -15.23 -8.94
N GLU A 84 2.56 -14.73 -10.16
CA GLU A 84 2.81 -15.60 -11.29
C GLU A 84 4.09 -16.40 -11.12
N ILE A 85 5.13 -15.74 -10.64
CA ILE A 85 6.40 -16.43 -10.39
C ILE A 85 6.21 -17.46 -9.30
N SER A 86 5.53 -17.10 -8.23
CA SER A 86 5.29 -18.00 -7.14
C SER A 86 4.51 -19.23 -7.59
N ASP A 87 3.52 -19.02 -8.46
CA ASP A 87 2.73 -20.14 -8.96
C ASP A 87 3.57 -21.09 -9.78
N GLN A 88 4.48 -20.55 -10.61
CA GLN A 88 5.34 -21.40 -11.43
C GLN A 88 6.26 -22.26 -10.58
N PHE A 89 6.71 -21.74 -9.46
CA PHE A 89 7.64 -22.48 -8.61
C PHE A 89 6.97 -23.08 -7.39
N LYS A 90 5.65 -23.02 -7.34
CA LYS A 90 4.83 -23.67 -6.30
C LYS A 90 5.20 -23.19 -4.90
N LEU A 91 5.35 -21.89 -4.76
CA LEU A 91 5.70 -21.30 -3.47
C LEU A 91 4.49 -20.90 -2.64
N GLY A 92 3.30 -20.93 -3.24
CA GLY A 92 2.08 -20.56 -2.53
C GLY A 92 1.74 -19.09 -2.75
N ASP A 93 0.83 -18.57 -1.95
CA ASP A 93 0.42 -17.19 -2.08
C ASP A 93 1.53 -16.26 -1.63
N VAL A 94 1.72 -15.20 -2.40
CA VAL A 94 2.75 -14.21 -2.09
C VAL A 94 2.25 -13.33 -0.94
N GLU A 95 3.02 -13.24 0.12
CA GLU A 95 2.66 -12.43 1.27
C GLU A 95 3.25 -11.03 1.18
N ASN A 96 4.51 -10.94 0.75
CA ASN A 96 5.13 -9.64 0.59
C ASN A 96 6.24 -9.70 -0.43
N VAL A 97 6.58 -8.52 -0.97
CA VAL A 97 7.64 -8.37 -1.96
C VAL A 97 8.38 -7.08 -1.64
N LEU A 98 9.70 -7.16 -1.60
CA LEU A 98 10.51 -5.97 -1.44
C LEU A 98 11.28 -5.74 -2.72
N ILE A 99 11.19 -4.52 -3.25
CA ILE A 99 12.00 -4.11 -4.37
C ILE A 99 12.92 -3.00 -3.90
N GLU A 100 14.21 -3.29 -3.91
CA GLU A 100 15.21 -2.31 -3.51
C GLU A 100 15.87 -1.75 -4.75
N GLY A 101 15.66 -0.48 -5.01
CA GLY A 101 16.34 0.20 -6.09
C GLY A 101 17.56 0.93 -5.55
N LYS A 102 18.19 1.66 -6.44
CA LYS A 102 19.36 2.44 -6.06
C LYS A 102 18.99 3.61 -5.16
N ASP A 103 17.87 4.24 -5.45
CA ASP A 103 17.50 5.49 -4.78
C ASP A 103 16.38 5.32 -3.76
N SER A 104 15.58 4.30 -3.89
CA SER A 104 14.45 4.11 -2.98
C SER A 104 14.08 2.63 -2.96
N GLN A 105 13.11 2.30 -2.13
CA GLN A 105 12.64 0.91 -2.05
C GLN A 105 11.14 0.90 -1.85
N THR A 106 10.52 -0.20 -2.22
CA THR A 106 9.08 -0.38 -2.12
C THR A 106 8.78 -1.74 -1.52
N LEU A 107 7.90 -1.74 -0.53
CA LEU A 107 7.44 -2.96 0.11
C LEU A 107 5.98 -3.16 -0.23
N CYS A 108 5.65 -4.28 -0.86
CA CYS A 108 4.27 -4.59 -1.24
C CYS A 108 3.80 -5.79 -0.45
N MET A 109 2.57 -5.74 0.02
CA MET A 109 2.00 -6.79 0.85
C MET A 109 0.57 -7.06 0.47
N ASN A 110 0.11 -8.27 0.76
CA ASN A 110 -1.29 -8.63 0.63
C ASN A 110 -1.74 -9.13 1.99
N ILE A 111 -2.62 -8.39 2.65
CA ILE A 111 -3.11 -8.74 3.97
C ILE A 111 -4.62 -8.84 3.91
N GLU A 112 -5.11 -10.08 3.96
CA GLU A 112 -6.56 -10.35 3.96
C GLU A 112 -7.28 -9.63 2.83
N GLY A 113 -6.72 -9.70 1.63
CA GLY A 113 -7.32 -9.10 0.46
C GLY A 113 -7.03 -7.63 0.27
N ASN A 114 -6.35 -7.01 1.22
CA ASN A 114 -5.94 -5.62 1.10
C ASN A 114 -4.53 -5.57 0.55
N LYS A 115 -4.36 -4.92 -0.59
CA LYS A 115 -3.07 -4.82 -1.24
C LYS A 115 -2.44 -3.50 -0.87
N ILE A 116 -1.28 -3.58 -0.27
CA ILE A 116 -0.59 -2.42 0.29
C ILE A 116 0.75 -2.26 -0.37
N SER A 117 1.09 -1.04 -0.75
CA SER A 117 2.44 -0.72 -1.22
C SER A 117 2.93 0.46 -0.44
N ILE A 118 4.12 0.35 0.12
CA ILE A 118 4.74 1.40 0.91
C ILE A 118 6.02 1.82 0.21
N PHE A 119 6.09 3.11 -0.12
CA PHE A 119 7.23 3.67 -0.85
C PHE A 119 8.12 4.38 0.16
N MET A 120 9.41 4.04 0.14
CA MET A 120 10.32 4.45 1.20
C MET A 120 11.65 4.91 0.63
N GLU A 121 12.34 5.74 1.42
CA GLU A 121 13.71 6.07 1.14
C GLU A 121 14.59 4.85 1.40
N LYS A 122 15.80 4.89 0.85
CA LYS A 122 16.73 3.79 1.09
C LYS A 122 17.08 3.61 2.56
N THR A 123 16.97 4.68 3.33
CA THR A 123 17.33 4.64 4.74
C THR A 123 16.28 3.99 5.62
N ALA A 124 15.08 3.74 5.09
CA ALA A 124 14.03 3.13 5.88
C ALA A 124 14.36 1.68 6.21
N ASP A 125 13.98 1.27 7.42
CA ASP A 125 14.18 -0.10 7.87
C ASP A 125 12.94 -0.92 7.47
N HIS A 126 13.02 -1.54 6.31
CA HIS A 126 11.86 -2.28 5.80
C HIS A 126 11.50 -3.49 6.66
N VAL A 127 12.47 -4.05 7.38
CA VAL A 127 12.19 -5.18 8.25
C VAL A 127 11.32 -4.74 9.42
N ASP A 128 11.64 -3.59 9.99
CA ASP A 128 10.86 -3.06 11.09
C ASP A 128 9.45 -2.71 10.63
N ILE A 129 9.36 -2.11 9.45
CA ILE A 129 8.07 -1.74 8.89
C ILE A 129 7.22 -2.99 8.65
N LEU A 130 7.81 -4.02 8.06
CA LEU A 130 7.10 -5.26 7.81
C LEU A 130 6.58 -5.87 9.10
N LYS A 131 7.35 -5.80 10.17
CA LYS A 131 6.93 -6.35 11.44
C LYS A 131 5.68 -5.67 11.98
N GLN A 132 5.49 -4.40 11.67
CA GLN A 132 4.31 -3.69 12.16
C GLN A 132 3.03 -4.20 11.54
N PHE A 133 3.12 -4.92 10.40
CA PHE A 133 1.96 -5.46 9.72
C PHE A 133 1.84 -6.98 9.89
N SER A 134 2.75 -7.59 10.60
CA SER A 134 2.69 -9.03 10.83
C SER A 134 1.88 -9.30 12.09
N PRO A 135 1.19 -10.44 12.14
CA PRO A 135 0.41 -10.78 13.32
C PRO A 135 1.30 -11.02 14.53
#